data_6899affd2900df470856ef80dbd2a00a
#
_entry.id   6899affd2900df470856ef80dbd2a00a
#
_cell.length_a   1.000
_cell.length_b   1.000
_cell.length_c   1.000
_cell.angle_alpha   90.00
_cell.angle_beta   90.00
_cell.angle_gamma   90.00
#
_symmetry.space_group_name_H-M   'P 1'
#
loop_
_entity.id
_entity.type
_entity.pdbx_description
1 polymer ?
#
loop_
_entity_poly.entity_id
_entity_poly.type
_entity_poly.pdbx_seq_one_letter_code
_entity_poly.pdbx_strand_id
1 'polypeptide(L)'
;MLKRFRPVSLILLVGALGFSGNLYATPMSGIPRVDISQQNAKVSGIVEDALGPVTGASVIVKGTTNGTMTDLDGHFTLDNVKKGDIIQISFIGYTSQDIPYTGQSEITVKLVEDTQKLDEVVVTALGMKRDKKALGYAMQELKGDDLLASREPNLANSLSGKVSGLQIVRSSNGVGGSSKIVLRGNNSLTGSNQPLIVVDGTPMDNFTGGVDDVWGNSGADMGNGLSDINPEDIESMTVLKGASAAALYGSRAGNGVILITTKSGRKNEGLGITINAGITAETIFLKPDLQNDFGQGSVGVYDNQSRLSWGPKAMGQMVTDWRGNQIPLHTYDNIDAFFRTGTSFNEGVSFQQNIKGTAVFASVNRSDDASITPRSKLNKTNITLRATTFLDEAEKWKVDAKVNYINQNAHNRPIQGVNPSNAFNTIYNLPRSLNIREFEDDVDEQGNMIWYDASKNPQENPYWVTRYRQNEDTRNRLLGNISLKYAPTDWFDIELRGGTDYYTTTKSEKVYAGGNTSPRGLYTEGSETFYENNFSFLATARKDNLIDRLGGFVTFGG
;
A
#
# COMPACT_ATOMS: atom_id res chain seq x y z
N MET A 1 32.19 17.52 14.62
CA MET A 1 32.33 18.27 13.35
C MET A 1 32.23 17.29 12.20
N LEU A 2 31.05 17.18 11.58
CA LEU A 2 30.87 16.69 10.20
C LEU A 2 29.44 17.05 9.80
N LYS A 3 29.32 18.03 8.92
CA LYS A 3 28.06 18.57 8.41
C LYS A 3 27.33 17.52 7.59
N ARG A 4 26.11 17.20 7.97
CA ARG A 4 25.19 16.31 7.24
C ARG A 4 24.77 16.98 5.94
N PHE A 5 24.98 16.28 4.84
CA PHE A 5 24.46 16.62 3.53
C PHE A 5 22.92 16.58 3.51
N ARG A 6 22.31 17.73 3.29
CA ARG A 6 20.94 17.89 2.84
C ARG A 6 20.98 18.63 1.52
N PRO A 7 20.99 17.99 0.35
CA PRO A 7 20.72 18.75 -0.84
C PRO A 7 19.77 18.17 -1.88
N VAL A 8 19.08 17.06 -1.68
CA VAL A 8 18.28 16.48 -2.77
C VAL A 8 16.82 16.92 -2.75
N SER A 9 16.24 17.16 -1.58
CA SER A 9 14.82 17.53 -1.47
C SER A 9 14.49 18.98 -1.88
N LEU A 10 15.47 19.85 -1.98
CA LEU A 10 15.24 21.28 -2.29
C LEU A 10 15.28 21.59 -3.79
N ILE A 11 15.87 20.73 -4.61
CA ILE A 11 16.03 20.98 -6.06
C ILE A 11 14.76 20.65 -6.84
N LEU A 12 13.92 19.73 -6.37
CA LEU A 12 12.67 19.38 -7.04
C LEU A 12 11.52 20.37 -6.81
N LEU A 13 11.55 21.14 -5.72
CA LEU A 13 10.51 22.14 -5.43
C LEU A 13 10.71 23.47 -6.18
N VAL A 14 11.92 23.80 -6.59
CA VAL A 14 12.24 25.04 -7.31
C VAL A 14 11.98 24.92 -8.82
N GLY A 15 11.93 23.71 -9.37
CA GLY A 15 11.63 23.47 -10.78
C GLY A 15 10.16 23.70 -11.20
N ALA A 16 9.22 23.71 -10.25
CA ALA A 16 7.78 23.83 -10.53
C ALA A 16 7.22 25.25 -10.47
N LEU A 17 8.01 26.25 -10.05
CA LEU A 17 7.55 27.65 -9.89
C LEU A 17 8.14 28.64 -10.91
N GLY A 18 8.85 28.19 -11.93
CA GLY A 18 9.62 29.03 -12.85
C GLY A 18 9.05 29.27 -14.26
N PHE A 19 7.79 28.91 -14.56
CA PHE A 19 7.21 29.16 -15.89
C PHE A 19 5.90 29.96 -15.81
N SER A 20 5.99 31.21 -15.35
CA SER A 20 5.01 32.25 -15.66
C SER A 20 5.67 33.29 -16.60
N GLY A 21 5.85 32.90 -17.83
CA GLY A 21 6.26 33.83 -18.92
C GLY A 21 5.04 34.58 -19.45
N ASN A 22 4.97 35.86 -19.18
CA ASN A 22 4.02 36.77 -19.81
C ASN A 22 4.31 36.86 -21.33
N LEU A 23 3.42 36.27 -22.13
CA LEU A 23 3.38 36.50 -23.58
C LEU A 23 2.63 37.80 -23.85
N TYR A 24 3.36 38.88 -24.16
CA TYR A 24 2.78 40.07 -24.76
C TYR A 24 2.48 39.77 -26.23
N ALA A 25 1.19 39.80 -26.57
CA ALA A 25 0.73 39.76 -27.96
C ALA A 25 0.94 41.12 -28.59
N THR A 26 1.81 41.20 -29.59
CA THR A 26 1.88 42.34 -30.52
C THR A 26 0.81 42.19 -31.61
N PRO A 27 0.04 43.23 -31.95
CA PRO A 27 -0.92 43.14 -33.04
C PRO A 27 -0.19 43.22 -34.38
N MET A 28 -0.27 42.15 -35.15
CA MET A 28 0.20 42.13 -36.54
C MET A 28 -0.97 42.42 -37.46
N SER A 29 -0.93 43.59 -38.08
CA SER A 29 -1.90 44.03 -39.08
C SER A 29 -1.65 43.36 -40.44
N GLY A 30 -2.73 42.85 -41.04
CA GLY A 30 -2.87 42.74 -42.48
C GLY A 30 -2.38 41.44 -43.14
N ILE A 31 -3.21 40.40 -43.13
CA ILE A 31 -3.21 39.34 -44.15
C ILE A 31 -4.64 39.25 -44.70
N PRO A 32 -4.86 39.24 -46.03
CA PRO A 32 -6.21 39.17 -46.61
C PRO A 32 -6.83 37.83 -46.28
N ARG A 33 -8.04 37.87 -45.69
CA ARG A 33 -8.90 36.71 -45.51
C ARG A 33 -9.29 36.15 -46.87
N VAL A 34 -8.81 34.97 -47.17
CA VAL A 34 -9.44 34.09 -48.16
C VAL A 34 -10.57 33.38 -47.40
N ASP A 35 -11.80 33.83 -47.59
CA ASP A 35 -12.98 33.12 -47.14
C ASP A 35 -13.15 31.84 -47.97
N ILE A 36 -12.50 30.76 -47.52
CA ILE A 36 -12.89 29.41 -47.91
C ILE A 36 -14.14 29.09 -47.06
N SER A 37 -15.30 29.28 -47.60
CA SER A 37 -16.55 28.76 -46.98
C SER A 37 -16.47 27.24 -47.01
N GLN A 38 -15.90 26.65 -45.95
CA GLN A 38 -16.08 25.25 -45.69
C GLN A 38 -17.57 25.08 -45.28
N GLN A 39 -18.36 24.49 -46.19
CA GLN A 39 -19.72 24.05 -45.88
C GLN A 39 -19.60 22.97 -44.79
N ASN A 40 -19.93 23.35 -43.57
CA ASN A 40 -20.15 22.40 -42.50
C ASN A 40 -21.34 21.52 -42.87
N ALA A 41 -21.13 20.26 -43.13
CA ALA A 41 -22.16 19.33 -43.55
C ALA A 41 -22.88 18.73 -42.34
N LYS A 42 -24.14 18.44 -42.53
CA LYS A 42 -24.96 17.64 -41.62
C LYS A 42 -24.93 16.21 -42.12
N VAL A 43 -24.59 15.29 -41.25
CA VAL A 43 -24.52 13.86 -41.52
C VAL A 43 -25.56 13.14 -40.69
N SER A 44 -26.38 12.33 -41.32
CA SER A 44 -27.30 11.40 -40.65
C SER A 44 -26.88 9.96 -40.92
N GLY A 45 -27.38 9.04 -40.11
CA GLY A 45 -27.10 7.63 -40.32
C GLY A 45 -27.86 6.74 -39.35
N ILE A 46 -27.67 5.44 -39.54
CA ILE A 46 -28.23 4.41 -38.69
C ILE A 46 -27.13 3.49 -38.18
N VAL A 47 -27.24 3.13 -36.92
CA VAL A 47 -26.35 2.16 -36.26
C VAL A 47 -27.14 0.90 -35.96
N GLU A 48 -26.71 -0.22 -36.51
CA GLU A 48 -27.35 -1.53 -36.38
C GLU A 48 -26.36 -2.56 -35.85
N ASP A 49 -26.86 -3.64 -35.28
CA ASP A 49 -26.12 -4.87 -35.02
C ASP A 49 -26.71 -6.07 -35.76
N ALA A 50 -26.40 -7.30 -35.36
CA ALA A 50 -26.96 -8.52 -35.94
C ALA A 50 -28.43 -8.76 -35.55
N LEU A 51 -28.95 -8.07 -34.53
CA LEU A 51 -30.29 -8.23 -33.98
C LEU A 51 -31.23 -7.06 -34.37
N GLY A 52 -30.67 -5.93 -34.84
CA GLY A 52 -31.44 -4.75 -35.25
C GLY A 52 -30.80 -3.41 -34.86
N PRO A 53 -31.59 -2.31 -34.78
CA PRO A 53 -31.08 -0.98 -34.45
C PRO A 53 -30.48 -0.91 -33.04
N VAL A 54 -29.32 -0.23 -32.91
CA VAL A 54 -28.66 -0.01 -31.61
C VAL A 54 -29.01 1.33 -31.05
N THR A 55 -29.81 1.37 -29.96
CA THR A 55 -30.20 2.56 -29.23
C THR A 55 -29.11 3.03 -28.29
N GLY A 56 -28.84 4.35 -28.28
CA GLY A 56 -27.88 4.93 -27.29
C GLY A 56 -26.41 4.76 -27.65
N ALA A 57 -26.08 4.37 -28.88
CA ALA A 57 -24.69 4.35 -29.33
C ALA A 57 -24.14 5.78 -29.43
N SER A 58 -22.93 5.99 -28.92
CA SER A 58 -22.23 7.27 -28.99
C SER A 58 -21.61 7.47 -30.37
N VAL A 59 -21.89 8.61 -31.00
CA VAL A 59 -21.36 9.00 -32.32
C VAL A 59 -20.65 10.34 -32.15
N ILE A 60 -19.33 10.38 -32.27
CA ILE A 60 -18.52 11.57 -32.03
C ILE A 60 -17.54 11.83 -33.17
N VAL A 61 -17.24 13.08 -33.44
CA VAL A 61 -16.09 13.45 -34.27
C VAL A 61 -14.83 13.30 -33.43
N LYS A 62 -13.97 12.37 -33.80
CA LYS A 62 -12.78 11.98 -33.05
C LYS A 62 -11.86 13.18 -32.76
N GLY A 63 -11.51 13.37 -31.49
CA GLY A 63 -10.66 14.49 -31.04
C GLY A 63 -11.42 15.80 -30.83
N THR A 64 -12.75 15.81 -30.88
CA THR A 64 -13.58 16.99 -30.63
C THR A 64 -14.67 16.68 -29.60
N THR A 65 -15.39 17.72 -29.15
CA THR A 65 -16.59 17.61 -28.31
C THR A 65 -17.89 17.50 -29.13
N ASN A 66 -17.79 17.46 -30.47
CA ASN A 66 -18.94 17.35 -31.36
C ASN A 66 -19.42 15.89 -31.41
N GLY A 67 -20.59 15.61 -30.87
CA GLY A 67 -21.14 14.25 -30.80
C GLY A 67 -22.64 14.22 -30.52
N THR A 68 -23.22 13.05 -30.78
CA THR A 68 -24.64 12.73 -30.55
C THR A 68 -24.78 11.28 -30.11
N MET A 69 -26.00 10.88 -29.77
CA MET A 69 -26.34 9.48 -29.47
C MET A 69 -27.44 9.00 -30.43
N THR A 70 -27.49 7.72 -30.72
CA THR A 70 -28.55 7.12 -31.52
C THR A 70 -29.88 7.08 -30.74
N ASP A 71 -30.98 7.28 -31.46
CA ASP A 71 -32.35 7.18 -30.95
C ASP A 71 -32.82 5.70 -30.82
N LEU A 72 -34.14 5.52 -30.54
CA LEU A 72 -34.73 4.19 -30.36
C LEU A 72 -34.69 3.32 -31.62
N ASP A 73 -34.63 3.93 -32.78
CA ASP A 73 -34.58 3.28 -34.09
C ASP A 73 -33.13 3.22 -34.65
N GLY A 74 -32.14 3.54 -33.78
CA GLY A 74 -30.73 3.52 -34.14
C GLY A 74 -30.24 4.68 -35.01
N HIS A 75 -31.11 5.69 -35.27
CA HIS A 75 -30.75 6.85 -36.07
C HIS A 75 -29.93 7.87 -35.28
N PHE A 76 -29.00 8.51 -35.98
CA PHE A 76 -28.27 9.65 -35.44
C PHE A 76 -28.20 10.79 -36.45
N THR A 77 -27.98 11.98 -35.94
CA THR A 77 -27.69 13.16 -36.74
C THR A 77 -26.55 13.94 -36.09
N LEU A 78 -25.51 14.20 -36.88
CA LEU A 78 -24.32 14.92 -36.44
C LEU A 78 -24.13 16.16 -37.30
N ASP A 79 -24.15 17.34 -36.69
CA ASP A 79 -23.95 18.61 -37.34
C ASP A 79 -22.47 19.02 -37.37
N ASN A 80 -22.10 19.94 -38.25
CA ASN A 80 -20.76 20.54 -38.32
C ASN A 80 -19.61 19.54 -38.54
N VAL A 81 -19.79 18.55 -39.39
CA VAL A 81 -18.75 17.59 -39.79
C VAL A 81 -18.04 18.10 -41.04
N LYS A 82 -16.72 18.04 -41.06
CA LYS A 82 -15.87 18.45 -42.17
C LYS A 82 -15.35 17.26 -42.96
N LYS A 83 -15.21 17.42 -44.26
CA LYS A 83 -14.60 16.38 -45.10
C LYS A 83 -13.18 16.10 -44.62
N GLY A 84 -12.89 14.83 -44.30
CA GLY A 84 -11.64 14.37 -43.70
C GLY A 84 -11.72 14.09 -42.19
N ASP A 85 -12.81 14.46 -41.51
CA ASP A 85 -13.04 14.09 -40.12
C ASP A 85 -13.24 12.58 -39.97
N ILE A 86 -12.91 12.02 -38.82
CA ILE A 86 -13.17 10.63 -38.48
C ILE A 86 -14.35 10.62 -37.50
N ILE A 87 -15.43 9.96 -37.90
CA ILE A 87 -16.60 9.73 -37.04
C ILE A 87 -16.37 8.40 -36.30
N GLN A 88 -16.25 8.48 -34.99
CA GLN A 88 -16.12 7.33 -34.11
C GLN A 88 -17.46 6.94 -33.53
N ILE A 89 -17.84 5.68 -33.71
CA ILE A 89 -19.07 5.11 -33.18
C ILE A 89 -18.71 4.05 -32.17
N SER A 90 -19.27 4.16 -30.96
CA SER A 90 -19.00 3.24 -29.85
C SER A 90 -20.27 2.93 -29.06
N PHE A 91 -20.39 1.68 -28.62
CA PHE A 91 -21.45 1.23 -27.72
C PHE A 91 -20.91 0.16 -26.78
N ILE A 92 -21.48 0.06 -25.58
CA ILE A 92 -21.03 -0.91 -24.56
C ILE A 92 -21.25 -2.33 -25.08
N GLY A 93 -20.19 -3.13 -25.13
CA GLY A 93 -20.23 -4.52 -25.62
C GLY A 93 -19.97 -4.67 -27.11
N TYR A 94 -19.61 -3.60 -27.82
CA TYR A 94 -19.29 -3.61 -29.25
C TYR A 94 -17.93 -3.02 -29.54
N THR A 95 -17.28 -3.52 -30.60
CA THR A 95 -16.03 -2.94 -31.10
C THR A 95 -16.27 -1.55 -31.68
N SER A 96 -15.57 -0.54 -31.18
CA SER A 96 -15.66 0.82 -31.71
C SER A 96 -15.21 0.88 -33.16
N GLN A 97 -15.96 1.59 -34.02
CA GLN A 97 -15.64 1.79 -35.43
C GLN A 97 -15.28 3.23 -35.73
N ASP A 98 -14.20 3.46 -36.45
CA ASP A 98 -13.75 4.74 -36.94
C ASP A 98 -14.08 4.86 -38.43
N ILE A 99 -14.96 5.78 -38.82
CA ILE A 99 -15.41 5.97 -40.22
C ILE A 99 -14.90 7.30 -40.74
N PRO A 100 -14.07 7.33 -41.78
CA PRO A 100 -13.64 8.57 -42.40
C PRO A 100 -14.81 9.22 -43.16
N TYR A 101 -15.08 10.48 -42.82
CA TYR A 101 -16.11 11.27 -43.53
C TYR A 101 -15.57 11.84 -44.84
N THR A 102 -16.09 11.38 -45.95
CA THR A 102 -15.67 11.79 -47.31
C THR A 102 -16.71 12.70 -47.99
N GLY A 103 -17.81 13.05 -47.29
CA GLY A 103 -18.89 13.91 -47.82
C GLY A 103 -20.23 13.17 -48.02
N GLN A 104 -20.39 11.97 -47.41
CA GLN A 104 -21.64 11.21 -47.46
C GLN A 104 -22.72 11.93 -46.63
N SER A 105 -23.95 12.00 -47.16
CA SER A 105 -25.13 12.53 -46.45
C SER A 105 -25.73 11.54 -45.47
N GLU A 106 -25.50 10.22 -45.72
CA GLU A 106 -26.04 9.13 -44.89
C GLU A 106 -24.95 8.05 -44.66
N ILE A 107 -24.87 7.54 -43.44
CA ILE A 107 -23.91 6.53 -43.04
C ILE A 107 -24.66 5.39 -42.34
N THR A 108 -24.56 4.18 -42.88
CA THR A 108 -25.04 2.97 -42.19
C THR A 108 -23.85 2.26 -41.55
N VAL A 109 -23.94 1.98 -40.24
CA VAL A 109 -22.88 1.33 -39.47
C VAL A 109 -23.41 0.08 -38.84
N LYS A 110 -22.75 -1.03 -39.15
CA LYS A 110 -23.05 -2.31 -38.50
C LYS A 110 -22.02 -2.58 -37.41
N LEU A 111 -22.43 -2.43 -36.17
CA LEU A 111 -21.57 -2.78 -35.04
C LEU A 111 -21.39 -4.29 -34.92
N VAL A 112 -20.18 -4.69 -34.66
CA VAL A 112 -19.84 -6.08 -34.38
C VAL A 112 -19.70 -6.19 -32.88
N GLU A 113 -20.40 -7.16 -32.27
CA GLU A 113 -20.21 -7.46 -30.85
C GLU A 113 -18.73 -7.62 -30.55
N ASP A 114 -18.25 -6.95 -29.52
CA ASP A 114 -16.91 -7.17 -29.02
C ASP A 114 -16.85 -8.57 -28.37
N THR A 115 -16.70 -9.58 -29.23
CA THR A 115 -16.46 -10.95 -28.80
C THR A 115 -15.05 -11.16 -28.25
N GLN A 116 -14.20 -10.14 -28.26
CA GLN A 116 -13.12 -10.07 -27.30
C GLN A 116 -13.72 -9.91 -25.91
N LYS A 117 -14.38 -10.98 -25.41
CA LYS A 117 -14.34 -11.26 -23.99
C LYS A 117 -12.89 -11.07 -23.64
N LEU A 118 -12.59 -10.02 -22.89
CA LEU A 118 -11.41 -9.97 -22.06
C LEU A 118 -11.52 -11.24 -21.22
N ASP A 119 -10.95 -12.34 -21.72
CA ASP A 119 -10.73 -13.52 -20.91
C ASP A 119 -9.84 -13.00 -19.81
N GLU A 120 -10.44 -12.78 -18.64
CA GLU A 120 -9.78 -12.22 -17.45
C GLU A 120 -8.71 -13.24 -17.08
N VAL A 121 -7.53 -13.05 -17.66
CA VAL A 121 -6.37 -13.90 -17.44
C VAL A 121 -5.77 -13.48 -16.12
N VAL A 122 -5.84 -14.34 -15.15
CA VAL A 122 -5.33 -14.11 -13.80
C VAL A 122 -4.05 -14.88 -13.57
N VAL A 123 -3.16 -14.31 -12.79
CA VAL A 123 -1.97 -15.01 -12.30
C VAL A 123 -2.41 -15.95 -11.19
N THR A 124 -2.20 -17.24 -11.42
CA THR A 124 -2.49 -18.31 -10.45
C THR A 124 -1.21 -18.77 -9.76
N ALA A 125 -1.35 -19.81 -8.95
CA ALA A 125 -0.22 -20.42 -8.26
C ALA A 125 0.92 -20.78 -9.23
N LEU A 126 2.14 -20.72 -8.73
CA LEU A 126 3.38 -20.87 -9.49
C LEU A 126 3.52 -19.84 -10.64
N GLY A 127 2.85 -18.67 -10.54
CA GLY A 127 2.92 -17.59 -11.52
C GLY A 127 2.36 -17.94 -12.91
N MET A 128 1.55 -19.01 -13.01
CA MET A 128 0.91 -19.40 -14.27
C MET A 128 -0.24 -18.45 -14.58
N LYS A 129 -0.32 -17.99 -15.82
CA LYS A 129 -1.46 -17.23 -16.31
C LYS A 129 -2.57 -18.20 -16.71
N ARG A 130 -3.78 -18.00 -16.20
CA ARG A 130 -4.96 -18.85 -16.44
C ARG A 130 -6.20 -18.00 -16.62
N ASP A 131 -7.12 -18.50 -17.40
CA ASP A 131 -8.45 -17.92 -17.50
C ASP A 131 -9.19 -18.12 -16.17
N LYS A 132 -9.73 -17.06 -15.62
CA LYS A 132 -10.47 -17.09 -14.35
C LYS A 132 -11.59 -18.12 -14.34
N LYS A 133 -12.23 -18.33 -15.48
CA LYS A 133 -13.30 -19.32 -15.67
C LYS A 133 -12.83 -20.78 -15.57
N ALA A 134 -11.56 -21.04 -15.84
CA ALA A 134 -10.98 -22.38 -15.79
C ALA A 134 -10.54 -22.80 -14.38
N LEU A 135 -10.72 -21.94 -13.37
CA LEU A 135 -10.25 -22.20 -12.01
C LEU A 135 -11.34 -22.85 -11.16
N GLY A 136 -11.07 -24.03 -10.63
CA GLY A 136 -11.96 -24.77 -9.71
C GLY A 136 -11.94 -24.27 -8.26
N TYR A 137 -11.41 -23.07 -7.97
CA TYR A 137 -11.30 -22.52 -6.62
C TYR A 137 -11.64 -21.03 -6.58
N ALA A 138 -12.11 -20.56 -5.42
CA ALA A 138 -12.48 -19.17 -5.21
C ALA A 138 -11.23 -18.29 -5.11
N MET A 139 -11.13 -17.31 -5.97
CA MET A 139 -10.10 -16.29 -5.98
C MET A 139 -10.70 -14.89 -6.12
N GLN A 140 -9.94 -13.91 -5.70
CA GLN A 140 -10.26 -12.51 -5.92
C GLN A 140 -8.99 -11.76 -6.32
N GLU A 141 -9.08 -11.01 -7.41
CA GLU A 141 -8.00 -10.17 -7.89
C GLU A 141 -8.27 -8.70 -7.57
N LEU A 142 -7.23 -7.99 -7.21
CA LEU A 142 -7.18 -6.54 -7.03
C LEU A 142 -6.10 -5.99 -7.95
N LYS A 143 -6.39 -4.92 -8.67
CA LYS A 143 -5.40 -4.21 -9.48
C LYS A 143 -4.53 -3.32 -8.58
N GLY A 144 -3.30 -3.03 -9.01
CA GLY A 144 -2.40 -2.14 -8.29
C GLY A 144 -3.02 -0.76 -8.01
N ASP A 145 -3.74 -0.21 -8.97
CA ASP A 145 -4.41 1.09 -8.81
C ASP A 145 -5.47 1.10 -7.70
N ASP A 146 -6.17 -0.03 -7.48
CA ASP A 146 -7.13 -0.16 -6.39
C ASP A 146 -6.45 -0.13 -5.02
N LEU A 147 -5.19 -0.61 -4.94
CA LEU A 147 -4.39 -0.56 -3.72
C LEU A 147 -3.90 0.86 -3.41
N LEU A 148 -3.60 1.64 -4.46
CA LEU A 148 -3.12 3.02 -4.34
C LEU A 148 -4.22 4.04 -4.01
N ALA A 149 -5.49 3.70 -4.21
CA ALA A 149 -6.63 4.56 -3.84
C ALA A 149 -6.67 4.87 -2.33
N SER A 150 -6.12 3.99 -1.50
CA SER A 150 -5.95 4.18 -0.06
C SER A 150 -4.51 3.83 0.30
N ARG A 151 -3.62 4.83 0.24
CA ARG A 151 -2.21 4.64 0.57
C ARG A 151 -2.04 4.44 2.05
N GLU A 152 -1.58 3.28 2.43
CA GLU A 152 -1.30 2.88 3.81
C GLU A 152 0.19 2.55 3.95
N PRO A 153 0.85 2.93 5.04
CA PRO A 153 2.25 2.57 5.30
C PRO A 153 2.51 1.05 5.30
N ASN A 154 1.51 0.28 5.74
CA ASN A 154 1.51 -1.17 5.66
C ASN A 154 0.52 -1.64 4.59
N LEU A 155 1.03 -2.30 3.54
CA LEU A 155 0.24 -2.82 2.42
C LEU A 155 -0.93 -3.72 2.87
N ALA A 156 -0.76 -4.49 3.96
CA ALA A 156 -1.84 -5.32 4.48
C ALA A 156 -3.11 -4.50 4.76
N ASN A 157 -2.96 -3.29 5.29
CA ASN A 157 -4.08 -2.44 5.67
C ASN A 157 -4.91 -1.96 4.47
N SER A 158 -4.27 -1.78 3.31
CA SER A 158 -4.95 -1.37 2.08
C SER A 158 -5.92 -2.44 1.54
N LEU A 159 -5.81 -3.68 2.00
CA LEU A 159 -6.69 -4.79 1.63
C LEU A 159 -8.00 -4.84 2.44
N SER A 160 -8.08 -4.06 3.53
CA SER A 160 -9.25 -4.04 4.41
C SER A 160 -10.49 -3.57 3.63
N GLY A 161 -11.57 -4.36 3.72
CA GLY A 161 -12.82 -4.07 3.00
C GLY A 161 -12.80 -4.35 1.50
N LYS A 162 -11.64 -4.65 0.90
CA LYS A 162 -11.51 -4.91 -0.54
C LYS A 162 -11.57 -6.39 -0.91
N VAL A 163 -11.28 -7.28 0.05
CA VAL A 163 -11.27 -8.73 -0.18
C VAL A 163 -12.29 -9.41 0.72
N SER A 164 -13.25 -10.11 0.11
CA SER A 164 -14.28 -10.82 0.87
C SER A 164 -13.69 -11.96 1.69
N GLY A 165 -14.06 -12.07 2.98
CA GLY A 165 -13.56 -13.08 3.91
C GLY A 165 -12.13 -12.88 4.38
N LEU A 166 -11.53 -11.72 4.11
CA LEU A 166 -10.26 -11.28 4.66
C LEU A 166 -10.50 -10.37 5.86
N GLN A 167 -9.93 -10.71 6.97
CA GLN A 167 -9.91 -9.90 8.19
C GLN A 167 -8.49 -9.40 8.43
N ILE A 168 -8.36 -8.10 8.68
CA ILE A 168 -7.09 -7.47 9.01
C ILE A 168 -7.21 -6.82 10.37
N VAL A 169 -6.33 -7.23 11.27
CA VAL A 169 -6.22 -6.64 12.60
C VAL A 169 -4.89 -5.88 12.66
N ARG A 170 -4.99 -4.57 12.75
CA ARG A 170 -3.83 -3.67 12.86
C ARG A 170 -3.26 -3.74 14.27
N SER A 171 -1.96 -3.66 14.38
CA SER A 171 -1.27 -3.44 15.65
C SER A 171 -1.49 -2.02 16.15
N SER A 172 -1.45 -1.82 17.46
CA SER A 172 -1.49 -0.49 18.10
C SER A 172 -0.16 0.26 18.00
N ASN A 173 0.87 -0.30 17.36
CA ASN A 173 2.21 0.30 17.28
C ASN A 173 2.33 1.49 16.30
N GLY A 174 1.22 1.95 15.73
CA GLY A 174 1.25 3.09 14.81
C GLY A 174 2.00 2.77 13.52
N VAL A 175 2.82 3.71 13.07
CA VAL A 175 3.54 3.61 11.81
C VAL A 175 4.52 2.45 11.81
N GLY A 176 4.41 1.58 10.80
CA GLY A 176 5.27 0.39 10.67
C GLY A 176 4.95 -0.74 11.63
N GLY A 177 3.83 -0.68 12.33
CA GLY A 177 3.33 -1.82 13.12
C GLY A 177 2.89 -2.97 12.22
N SER A 178 2.89 -4.19 12.77
CA SER A 178 2.44 -5.39 12.08
C SER A 178 0.93 -5.37 11.85
N SER A 179 0.47 -6.17 10.92
CA SER A 179 -0.95 -6.43 10.70
C SER A 179 -1.16 -7.93 10.62
N LYS A 180 -2.05 -8.44 11.47
CA LYS A 180 -2.46 -9.84 11.40
C LYS A 180 -3.48 -9.99 10.28
N ILE A 181 -3.18 -10.87 9.35
CA ILE A 181 -4.03 -11.18 8.21
C ILE A 181 -4.67 -12.55 8.45
N VAL A 182 -5.99 -12.62 8.45
CA VAL A 182 -6.73 -13.88 8.61
C VAL A 182 -7.70 -14.03 7.45
N LEU A 183 -7.63 -15.16 6.77
CA LEU A 183 -8.47 -15.48 5.63
C LEU A 183 -9.43 -16.60 5.99
N ARG A 184 -10.75 -16.32 5.99
CA ARG A 184 -11.83 -17.27 6.36
C ARG A 184 -11.77 -17.78 7.80
N GLY A 185 -11.21 -17.01 8.73
CA GLY A 185 -11.14 -17.35 10.16
C GLY A 185 -9.86 -18.06 10.57
N ASN A 186 -9.72 -18.30 11.87
CA ASN A 186 -8.57 -18.97 12.45
C ASN A 186 -8.73 -20.49 12.33
N ASN A 187 -7.75 -21.16 11.77
CA ASN A 187 -7.72 -22.62 11.56
C ASN A 187 -6.88 -23.35 12.61
N SER A 188 -6.00 -22.63 13.30
CA SER A 188 -5.10 -23.16 14.31
C SER A 188 -5.21 -22.37 15.61
N LEU A 189 -5.19 -23.09 16.75
CA LEU A 189 -5.13 -22.49 18.09
C LEU A 189 -3.72 -22.10 18.50
N THR A 190 -2.71 -22.81 18.02
CA THR A 190 -1.32 -22.67 18.46
C THR A 190 -0.35 -22.29 17.33
N GLY A 191 -0.75 -22.49 16.07
CA GLY A 191 0.08 -22.18 14.90
C GLY A 191 -0.29 -20.85 14.24
N SER A 192 0.48 -20.46 13.22
CA SER A 192 0.18 -19.28 12.40
C SER A 192 -1.14 -19.46 11.65
N ASN A 193 -1.98 -18.43 11.67
CA ASN A 193 -3.22 -18.36 10.89
C ASN A 193 -3.09 -17.40 9.70
N GLN A 194 -1.89 -16.91 9.42
CA GLN A 194 -1.66 -16.00 8.32
C GLN A 194 -1.55 -16.73 6.98
N PRO A 195 -2.03 -16.14 5.87
CA PRO A 195 -1.84 -16.70 4.54
C PRO A 195 -0.37 -16.64 4.11
N LEU A 196 0.01 -17.55 3.23
CA LEU A 196 1.31 -17.50 2.57
C LEU A 196 1.37 -16.29 1.61
N ILE A 197 2.44 -15.53 1.67
CA ILE A 197 2.72 -14.46 0.71
C ILE A 197 3.65 -14.99 -0.37
N VAL A 198 3.31 -14.72 -1.62
CA VAL A 198 4.13 -15.12 -2.78
C VAL A 198 4.31 -13.91 -3.69
N VAL A 199 5.54 -13.54 -3.98
CA VAL A 199 5.88 -12.40 -4.85
C VAL A 199 6.51 -12.92 -6.13
N ASP A 200 5.87 -12.66 -7.27
CA ASP A 200 6.29 -13.14 -8.61
C ASP A 200 6.62 -14.64 -8.66
N GLY A 201 5.85 -15.44 -7.93
CA GLY A 201 5.98 -16.89 -7.86
C GLY A 201 6.96 -17.40 -6.80
N THR A 202 7.67 -16.53 -6.09
CA THR A 202 8.59 -16.89 -5.00
C THR A 202 7.90 -16.67 -3.64
N PRO A 203 7.81 -17.70 -2.77
CA PRO A 203 7.38 -17.54 -1.40
C PRO A 203 8.23 -16.49 -0.67
N MET A 204 7.58 -15.67 0.12
CA MET A 204 8.19 -14.63 0.92
C MET A 204 7.87 -14.85 2.39
N ASP A 205 8.84 -14.71 3.27
CA ASP A 205 8.60 -14.75 4.71
C ASP A 205 7.77 -13.54 5.16
N ASN A 206 6.65 -13.84 5.81
CA ASN A 206 5.77 -12.84 6.41
C ASN A 206 5.87 -12.93 7.93
N PHE A 207 7.09 -12.72 8.44
CA PHE A 207 7.32 -12.66 9.88
C PHE A 207 6.39 -11.66 10.56
N THR A 208 6.14 -11.84 11.83
CA THR A 208 5.52 -10.84 12.72
C THR A 208 6.57 -10.41 13.72
N GLY A 209 6.90 -9.12 13.71
CA GLY A 209 8.01 -8.58 14.50
C GLY A 209 7.74 -8.41 15.99
N GLY A 210 6.57 -8.80 16.50
CA GLY A 210 6.25 -8.74 17.93
C GLY A 210 6.47 -10.10 18.60
N VAL A 211 7.21 -10.12 19.68
CA VAL A 211 7.28 -11.28 20.58
C VAL A 211 6.32 -11.01 21.73
N ASP A 212 5.16 -11.67 21.71
CA ASP A 212 4.29 -11.71 22.89
C ASP A 212 4.88 -12.72 23.86
N ASP A 213 5.20 -12.28 25.08
CA ASP A 213 5.45 -13.24 26.13
C ASP A 213 4.12 -13.81 26.65
N VAL A 214 4.19 -14.91 27.37
CA VAL A 214 3.01 -15.58 27.94
C VAL A 214 2.22 -14.73 28.95
N TRP A 215 2.76 -13.58 29.33
CA TRP A 215 2.19 -12.63 30.28
C TRP A 215 1.60 -11.39 29.60
N GLY A 216 1.62 -11.33 28.25
CA GLY A 216 1.12 -10.19 27.48
C GLY A 216 2.03 -8.96 27.51
N ASN A 217 3.28 -9.11 27.96
CA ASN A 217 4.29 -8.07 27.82
C ASN A 217 4.88 -8.18 26.42
N SER A 218 4.32 -7.46 25.49
CA SER A 218 4.94 -7.36 24.17
C SER A 218 6.02 -6.29 24.14
N GLY A 219 7.10 -6.61 23.44
CA GLY A 219 8.16 -5.66 23.10
C GLY A 219 7.72 -4.70 21.99
N ALA A 220 8.68 -4.07 21.35
CA ALA A 220 8.45 -3.27 20.16
C ALA A 220 8.09 -4.18 18.97
N ASP A 221 7.04 -3.82 18.25
CA ASP A 221 6.61 -4.52 17.04
C ASP A 221 7.37 -4.00 15.82
N MET A 222 8.16 -4.84 15.18
CA MET A 222 9.02 -4.49 14.03
C MET A 222 8.30 -4.60 12.68
N GLY A 223 6.97 -4.70 12.66
CA GLY A 223 6.18 -4.85 11.45
C GLY A 223 6.07 -6.30 10.97
N ASN A 224 5.62 -6.48 9.75
CA ASN A 224 5.52 -7.79 9.10
C ASN A 224 6.11 -7.76 7.68
N GLY A 225 6.38 -8.94 7.12
CA GLY A 225 7.02 -9.05 5.81
C GLY A 225 6.26 -8.34 4.69
N LEU A 226 4.91 -8.38 4.72
CA LEU A 226 4.09 -7.70 3.70
C LEU A 226 4.22 -6.18 3.74
N SER A 227 4.55 -5.60 4.90
CA SER A 227 4.80 -4.16 5.02
C SER A 227 6.06 -3.70 4.30
N ASP A 228 6.96 -4.62 3.95
CA ASP A 228 8.18 -4.30 3.22
C ASP A 228 7.90 -4.00 1.74
N ILE A 229 6.82 -4.57 1.17
CA ILE A 229 6.45 -4.40 -0.24
C ILE A 229 5.90 -2.99 -0.49
N ASN A 230 6.42 -2.34 -1.54
CA ASN A 230 5.90 -1.05 -1.96
C ASN A 230 4.65 -1.21 -2.85
N PRO A 231 3.49 -0.62 -2.48
CA PRO A 231 2.27 -0.68 -3.29
C PRO A 231 2.43 -0.12 -4.71
N GLU A 232 3.29 0.87 -4.91
CA GLU A 232 3.53 1.50 -6.23
C GLU A 232 4.16 0.53 -7.25
N ASP A 233 4.84 -0.53 -6.79
CA ASP A 233 5.48 -1.52 -7.65
C ASP A 233 4.55 -2.70 -7.99
N ILE A 234 3.33 -2.73 -7.46
CA ILE A 234 2.37 -3.81 -7.66
C ILE A 234 1.56 -3.57 -8.93
N GLU A 235 1.49 -4.58 -9.79
CA GLU A 235 0.59 -4.63 -10.95
C GLU A 235 -0.77 -5.21 -10.56
N SER A 236 -0.76 -6.34 -9.85
CA SER A 236 -1.97 -6.98 -9.32
C SER A 236 -1.69 -7.81 -8.07
N MET A 237 -2.72 -8.04 -7.30
CA MET A 237 -2.71 -8.93 -6.14
C MET A 237 -3.88 -9.90 -6.24
N THR A 238 -3.59 -11.20 -6.15
CA THR A 238 -4.58 -12.25 -6.21
C THR A 238 -4.65 -13.00 -4.90
N VAL A 239 -5.82 -13.08 -4.29
CA VAL A 239 -6.06 -13.80 -3.05
C VAL A 239 -6.72 -15.15 -3.37
N LEU A 240 -5.99 -16.23 -3.10
CA LEU A 240 -6.47 -17.61 -3.26
C LEU A 240 -7.06 -18.10 -1.94
N LYS A 241 -8.35 -18.41 -1.96
CA LYS A 241 -9.14 -18.71 -0.76
C LYS A 241 -9.36 -20.22 -0.62
N GLY A 242 -8.79 -20.82 0.42
CA GLY A 242 -9.06 -22.21 0.82
C GLY A 242 -7.96 -23.22 0.48
N ALA A 243 -8.18 -24.47 0.93
CA ALA A 243 -7.20 -25.55 0.87
C ALA A 243 -6.82 -26.00 -0.54
N SER A 244 -7.66 -25.75 -1.54
CA SER A 244 -7.34 -26.05 -2.95
C SER A 244 -6.20 -25.18 -3.50
N ALA A 245 -6.02 -23.97 -2.96
CA ALA A 245 -4.85 -23.15 -3.24
C ALA A 245 -3.58 -23.72 -2.60
N ALA A 246 -3.74 -24.43 -1.47
CA ALA A 246 -2.66 -25.09 -0.76
C ALA A 246 -2.06 -26.28 -1.52
N ALA A 247 -2.82 -26.91 -2.41
CA ALA A 247 -2.33 -28.04 -3.20
C ALA A 247 -1.11 -27.66 -4.08
N LEU A 248 -0.93 -26.39 -4.35
CA LEU A 248 0.14 -25.87 -5.22
C LEU A 248 1.36 -25.33 -4.44
N TYR A 249 1.19 -25.00 -3.15
CA TYR A 249 2.25 -24.45 -2.30
C TYR A 249 2.47 -25.27 -1.02
N GLY A 250 1.85 -26.45 -0.92
CA GLY A 250 1.98 -27.35 0.21
C GLY A 250 1.30 -26.85 1.49
N SER A 251 1.69 -27.39 2.64
CA SER A 251 1.10 -27.10 3.95
C SER A 251 1.18 -25.64 4.39
N ARG A 252 2.19 -24.89 3.92
CA ARG A 252 2.35 -23.44 4.20
C ARG A 252 1.16 -22.61 3.70
N ALA A 253 0.45 -23.09 2.69
CA ALA A 253 -0.71 -22.41 2.09
C ALA A 253 -2.06 -22.88 2.66
N GLY A 254 -2.08 -23.63 3.76
CA GLY A 254 -3.31 -24.13 4.41
C GLY A 254 -4.28 -23.01 4.80
N ASN A 255 -3.78 -21.81 5.12
CA ASN A 255 -4.55 -20.63 5.46
C ASN A 255 -4.86 -19.72 4.24
N GLY A 256 -4.62 -20.21 3.02
CA GLY A 256 -4.74 -19.44 1.78
C GLY A 256 -3.42 -18.81 1.33
N VAL A 257 -3.45 -18.14 0.18
CA VAL A 257 -2.27 -17.52 -0.43
C VAL A 257 -2.61 -16.13 -0.94
N ILE A 258 -1.73 -15.18 -0.72
CA ILE A 258 -1.74 -13.87 -1.35
C ILE A 258 -0.62 -13.84 -2.39
N LEU A 259 -0.99 -13.83 -3.67
CA LEU A 259 -0.06 -13.71 -4.78
C LEU A 259 0.09 -12.24 -5.14
N ILE A 260 1.30 -11.76 -5.19
CA ILE A 260 1.64 -10.41 -5.60
C ILE A 260 2.39 -10.48 -6.92
N THR A 261 1.85 -9.85 -7.95
CA THR A 261 2.51 -9.65 -9.22
C THR A 261 3.01 -8.23 -9.28
N THR A 262 4.31 -8.05 -9.48
CA THR A 262 4.91 -6.73 -9.60
C THR A 262 4.93 -6.25 -11.04
N LYS A 263 4.98 -4.93 -11.21
CA LYS A 263 5.06 -4.28 -12.51
C LYS A 263 6.24 -4.83 -13.33
N SER A 264 6.00 -4.99 -14.61
CA SER A 264 7.01 -5.35 -15.61
C SER A 264 7.11 -4.25 -16.65
N GLY A 265 8.17 -4.25 -17.46
CA GLY A 265 8.29 -3.33 -18.57
C GLY A 265 7.17 -3.56 -19.59
N ARG A 266 6.59 -2.46 -20.07
CA ARG A 266 5.62 -2.47 -21.17
C ARG A 266 5.92 -1.32 -22.12
N LYS A 267 5.50 -1.44 -23.37
CA LYS A 267 5.64 -0.33 -24.31
C LYS A 267 4.70 0.80 -23.87
N ASN A 268 5.28 1.96 -23.56
CA ASN A 268 4.55 3.17 -23.25
C ASN A 268 4.74 4.19 -24.38
N GLU A 269 3.70 4.99 -24.62
CA GLU A 269 3.84 6.20 -25.43
C GLU A 269 4.57 7.24 -24.58
N GLY A 270 5.72 7.74 -25.05
CA GLY A 270 6.57 8.67 -24.31
C GLY A 270 7.72 8.03 -23.55
N LEU A 271 8.24 8.72 -22.54
CA LEU A 271 9.45 8.33 -21.80
C LEU A 271 9.25 7.16 -20.83
N GLY A 272 8.02 6.83 -20.48
CA GLY A 272 7.72 5.77 -19.52
C GLY A 272 8.13 6.09 -18.08
N ILE A 273 8.25 7.37 -17.72
CA ILE A 273 8.62 7.82 -16.38
C ILE A 273 7.35 8.22 -15.63
N THR A 274 7.21 7.72 -14.40
CA THR A 274 6.15 8.11 -13.45
C THR A 274 6.80 8.66 -12.20
N ILE A 275 6.31 9.81 -11.73
CA ILE A 275 6.75 10.44 -10.48
C ILE A 275 5.55 10.50 -9.54
N ASN A 276 5.72 10.01 -8.32
CA ASN A 276 4.72 10.02 -7.28
C ASN A 276 5.23 10.81 -6.08
N ALA A 277 4.36 11.65 -5.52
CA ALA A 277 4.62 12.33 -4.26
C ALA A 277 3.30 12.41 -3.48
N GLY A 278 3.36 12.18 -2.17
CA GLY A 278 2.19 12.21 -1.31
C GLY A 278 2.54 12.60 0.11
N ILE A 279 1.62 13.31 0.75
CA ILE A 279 1.67 13.64 2.17
C ILE A 279 0.37 13.19 2.82
N THR A 280 0.49 12.55 3.97
CA THR A 280 -0.65 12.12 4.78
C THR A 280 -0.50 12.68 6.19
N ALA A 281 -1.58 13.17 6.77
CA ALA A 281 -1.66 13.56 8.16
C ALA A 281 -2.63 12.63 8.90
N GLU A 282 -2.23 12.12 10.06
CA GLU A 282 -3.01 11.20 10.88
C GLU A 282 -3.32 11.82 12.22
N THR A 283 -4.58 11.78 12.64
CA THR A 283 -5.04 12.23 13.95
C THR A 283 -5.92 11.18 14.61
N ILE A 284 -5.96 11.17 15.95
CA ILE A 284 -6.89 10.31 16.68
C ILE A 284 -8.29 10.90 16.52
N PHE A 285 -9.22 10.16 15.89
CA PHE A 285 -10.61 10.57 15.76
C PHE A 285 -11.56 9.81 16.68
N LEU A 286 -11.17 8.61 17.13
CA LEU A 286 -11.94 7.78 18.05
C LEU A 286 -11.11 7.53 19.31
N LYS A 287 -11.62 7.95 20.44
CA LYS A 287 -11.01 7.78 21.77
C LYS A 287 -12.09 7.38 22.78
N PRO A 288 -11.71 6.72 23.90
CA PRO A 288 -12.69 6.39 24.93
C PRO A 288 -13.31 7.65 25.53
N ASP A 289 -14.60 7.58 25.81
CA ASP A 289 -15.32 8.62 26.54
C ASP A 289 -15.04 8.43 28.04
N LEU A 290 -14.07 9.18 28.53
CA LEU A 290 -13.64 9.14 29.91
C LEU A 290 -14.42 10.16 30.74
N GLN A 291 -14.70 9.83 32.00
CA GLN A 291 -15.34 10.75 32.93
C GLN A 291 -14.47 12.01 33.17
N ASN A 292 -15.11 13.18 33.36
CA ASN A 292 -14.46 14.47 33.59
C ASN A 292 -15.00 15.18 34.83
N ASP A 293 -15.76 14.49 35.69
CA ASP A 293 -16.41 15.08 36.88
C ASP A 293 -15.58 14.92 38.14
N PHE A 294 -14.81 13.82 38.26
CA PHE A 294 -14.10 13.49 39.50
C PHE A 294 -12.58 13.54 39.30
N GLY A 295 -11.91 14.01 40.33
CA GLY A 295 -10.44 14.08 40.39
C GLY A 295 -9.80 12.80 40.91
N GLN A 296 -8.50 12.87 41.11
CA GLN A 296 -7.66 11.79 41.63
C GLN A 296 -8.11 11.37 43.04
N GLY A 297 -8.11 10.06 43.32
CA GLY A 297 -8.53 9.49 44.59
C GLY A 297 -9.58 8.40 44.45
N SER A 298 -10.21 8.04 45.56
CA SER A 298 -11.26 7.00 45.63
C SER A 298 -12.31 7.38 46.68
N VAL A 299 -13.55 6.87 46.48
CA VAL A 299 -14.66 7.03 47.43
C VAL A 299 -14.93 8.50 47.82
N GLY A 300 -14.73 9.43 46.86
CA GLY A 300 -14.91 10.88 47.09
C GLY A 300 -13.79 11.57 47.87
N VAL A 301 -12.71 10.87 48.24
CA VAL A 301 -11.56 11.41 48.97
C VAL A 301 -10.40 11.64 48.00
N TYR A 302 -9.82 12.83 48.04
CA TYR A 302 -8.64 13.17 47.27
C TYR A 302 -7.39 12.47 47.82
N ASP A 303 -6.63 11.85 46.92
CA ASP A 303 -5.33 11.25 47.22
C ASP A 303 -4.39 11.49 46.04
N ASN A 304 -3.37 12.33 46.24
CA ASN A 304 -2.42 12.74 45.21
C ASN A 304 -1.43 11.66 44.79
N GLN A 305 -1.49 10.48 45.40
CA GLN A 305 -0.74 9.26 45.03
C GLN A 305 -1.63 8.18 44.39
N SER A 306 -2.94 8.42 44.36
CA SER A 306 -3.88 7.44 43.81
C SER A 306 -3.78 7.33 42.30
N ARG A 307 -3.94 6.12 41.75
CA ARG A 307 -4.11 5.85 40.32
C ARG A 307 -5.56 5.90 39.85
N LEU A 308 -6.50 6.10 40.78
CA LEU A 308 -7.92 6.14 40.53
C LEU A 308 -8.43 7.56 40.33
N SER A 309 -9.51 7.71 39.58
CA SER A 309 -10.18 8.99 39.30
C SER A 309 -11.59 9.04 39.89
N TRP A 310 -11.73 8.54 41.15
CA TRP A 310 -12.98 8.53 41.89
C TRP A 310 -12.85 9.27 43.25
N GLY A 311 -12.00 10.30 43.26
CA GLY A 311 -11.87 11.25 44.34
C GLY A 311 -13.05 12.23 44.40
N PRO A 312 -12.89 13.43 44.97
CA PRO A 312 -13.95 14.42 45.04
C PRO A 312 -14.30 14.98 43.65
N LYS A 313 -15.51 15.52 43.54
CA LYS A 313 -15.94 16.22 42.32
C LYS A 313 -15.03 17.42 42.08
N ALA A 314 -14.56 17.57 40.83
CA ALA A 314 -13.67 18.64 40.42
C ALA A 314 -14.47 19.94 40.19
N MET A 315 -14.50 20.81 41.19
CA MET A 315 -15.22 22.09 41.16
C MET A 315 -14.27 23.29 41.34
N GLY A 316 -12.97 23.10 41.18
CA GLY A 316 -11.96 24.15 41.39
C GLY A 316 -11.53 24.34 42.83
N GLN A 317 -11.96 23.46 43.75
CA GLN A 317 -11.48 23.51 45.15
C GLN A 317 -9.97 23.25 45.21
N MET A 318 -9.30 23.91 46.19
CA MET A 318 -7.85 23.76 46.37
C MET A 318 -7.51 22.37 46.92
N VAL A 319 -6.54 21.71 46.34
CA VAL A 319 -5.98 20.44 46.78
C VAL A 319 -4.46 20.51 46.75
N THR A 320 -3.82 19.65 47.54
CA THR A 320 -2.36 19.55 47.53
C THR A 320 -1.92 18.56 46.43
N ASP A 321 -1.19 19.01 45.43
CA ASP A 321 -0.68 18.16 44.35
C ASP A 321 0.42 17.20 44.84
N TRP A 322 0.92 16.36 43.94
CA TRP A 322 1.99 15.41 44.23
C TRP A 322 3.35 16.05 44.53
N ARG A 323 3.54 17.36 44.20
CA ARG A 323 4.73 18.17 44.52
C ARG A 323 4.57 18.93 45.86
N GLY A 324 3.39 18.86 46.47
CA GLY A 324 3.09 19.60 47.69
C GLY A 324 2.52 21.01 47.46
N ASN A 325 2.21 21.40 46.23
CA ASN A 325 1.65 22.70 45.92
C ASN A 325 0.13 22.72 46.08
N GLN A 326 -0.43 23.89 46.43
CA GLN A 326 -1.87 24.09 46.40
C GLN A 326 -2.32 24.44 44.98
N ILE A 327 -3.14 23.57 44.38
CA ILE A 327 -3.67 23.75 43.03
C ILE A 327 -5.20 23.62 43.03
N PRO A 328 -5.92 24.28 42.11
CA PRO A 328 -7.34 24.05 41.94
C PRO A 328 -7.57 22.69 41.27
N LEU A 329 -8.51 21.91 41.79
CA LEU A 329 -8.85 20.59 41.26
C LEU A 329 -9.65 20.72 39.97
N HIS A 330 -9.00 20.37 38.85
CA HIS A 330 -9.58 20.32 37.51
C HIS A 330 -9.30 18.94 36.85
N THR A 331 -9.98 18.66 35.79
CA THR A 331 -9.74 17.49 34.94
C THR A 331 -9.11 17.90 33.59
N TYR A 332 -8.30 17.04 33.02
CA TYR A 332 -7.53 17.32 31.80
C TYR A 332 -7.74 16.25 30.75
N ASP A 333 -7.73 16.64 29.47
CA ASP A 333 -7.67 15.71 28.35
C ASP A 333 -6.21 15.34 28.03
N ASN A 334 -5.73 14.32 28.72
CA ASN A 334 -4.35 13.86 28.60
C ASN A 334 -4.06 13.16 27.27
N ILE A 335 -5.09 12.66 26.60
CA ILE A 335 -4.94 11.99 25.29
C ILE A 335 -4.55 13.04 24.24
N ASP A 336 -5.33 14.10 24.11
CA ASP A 336 -5.04 15.18 23.16
C ASP A 336 -3.79 16.00 23.55
N ALA A 337 -3.46 16.04 24.85
CA ALA A 337 -2.28 16.73 25.31
C ALA A 337 -0.97 16.03 24.99
N PHE A 338 -0.95 14.70 24.96
CA PHE A 338 0.26 13.90 24.73
C PHE A 338 0.47 13.51 23.27
N PHE A 339 -0.58 12.94 22.63
CA PHE A 339 -0.47 12.49 21.24
C PHE A 339 -0.49 13.69 20.29
N ARG A 340 0.18 13.54 19.17
CA ARG A 340 0.30 14.58 18.13
C ARG A 340 -0.27 14.12 16.81
N THR A 341 -0.36 15.01 15.84
CA THR A 341 -0.60 14.65 14.46
C THR A 341 0.59 13.87 13.91
N GLY A 342 0.35 12.65 13.46
CA GLY A 342 1.31 11.86 12.69
C GLY A 342 1.41 12.39 11.26
N THR A 343 2.55 12.23 10.63
CA THR A 343 2.76 12.65 9.23
C THR A 343 3.51 11.58 8.46
N SER A 344 3.08 11.32 7.24
CA SER A 344 3.76 10.42 6.32
C SER A 344 4.06 11.18 5.03
N PHE A 345 5.29 11.12 4.58
CA PHE A 345 5.74 11.68 3.31
C PHE A 345 6.26 10.55 2.44
N ASN A 346 5.65 10.39 1.26
CA ASN A 346 5.99 9.35 0.29
C ASN A 346 6.43 10.00 -1.02
N GLU A 347 7.56 9.57 -1.54
CA GLU A 347 8.07 10.00 -2.83
C GLU A 347 8.61 8.80 -3.62
N GLY A 348 8.42 8.84 -4.95
CA GLY A 348 8.87 7.76 -5.80
C GLY A 348 9.02 8.16 -7.24
N VAL A 349 9.93 7.49 -7.91
CA VAL A 349 10.13 7.59 -9.35
C VAL A 349 10.20 6.18 -9.91
N SER A 350 9.43 5.91 -10.96
CA SER A 350 9.53 4.66 -11.69
C SER A 350 9.71 4.90 -13.18
N PHE A 351 10.42 3.99 -13.81
CA PHE A 351 10.66 3.91 -15.24
C PHE A 351 10.12 2.58 -15.76
N GLN A 352 9.32 2.61 -16.81
CA GLN A 352 8.73 1.43 -17.42
C GLN A 352 8.73 1.57 -18.94
N GLN A 353 9.48 0.74 -19.63
CA GLN A 353 9.59 0.79 -21.08
C GLN A 353 9.92 -0.58 -21.68
N ASN A 354 9.63 -0.76 -22.98
CA ASN A 354 10.14 -1.86 -23.79
C ASN A 354 11.18 -1.31 -24.76
N ILE A 355 12.43 -1.72 -24.57
CA ILE A 355 13.57 -1.25 -25.34
C ILE A 355 14.08 -2.41 -26.20
N LYS A 356 13.85 -2.34 -27.52
CA LYS A 356 14.30 -3.37 -28.47
C LYS A 356 13.93 -4.81 -28.07
N GLY A 357 12.68 -5.03 -27.62
CA GLY A 357 12.20 -6.34 -27.20
C GLY A 357 12.49 -6.70 -25.74
N THR A 358 13.31 -5.92 -25.04
CA THR A 358 13.53 -6.07 -23.60
C THR A 358 12.59 -5.15 -22.82
N ALA A 359 11.71 -5.75 -22.04
CA ALA A 359 10.83 -5.03 -21.12
C ALA A 359 11.61 -4.72 -19.83
N VAL A 360 11.72 -3.44 -19.48
CA VAL A 360 12.46 -2.96 -18.31
C VAL A 360 11.52 -2.20 -17.39
N PHE A 361 11.59 -2.51 -16.11
CA PHE A 361 10.97 -1.74 -15.02
C PHE A 361 12.04 -1.41 -13.98
N ALA A 362 12.09 -0.15 -13.55
CA ALA A 362 12.96 0.30 -12.47
C ALA A 362 12.18 1.28 -11.60
N SER A 363 12.33 1.19 -10.28
CA SER A 363 11.73 2.14 -9.35
C SER A 363 12.64 2.42 -8.16
N VAL A 364 12.51 3.63 -7.63
CA VAL A 364 13.06 4.05 -6.34
C VAL A 364 11.95 4.77 -5.60
N ASN A 365 11.62 4.26 -4.42
CA ASN A 365 10.56 4.81 -3.57
C ASN A 365 11.09 5.02 -2.16
N ARG A 366 10.68 6.12 -1.52
CA ARG A 366 11.02 6.45 -0.15
C ARG A 366 9.77 6.86 0.61
N SER A 367 9.65 6.39 1.86
CA SER A 367 8.69 6.92 2.83
C SER A 367 9.40 7.37 4.10
N ASP A 368 8.98 8.52 4.62
CA ASP A 368 9.42 9.09 5.89
C ASP A 368 8.17 9.32 6.74
N ASP A 369 8.01 8.50 7.78
CA ASP A 369 6.81 8.45 8.60
C ASP A 369 7.12 8.90 10.02
N ALA A 370 6.33 9.82 10.56
CA ALA A 370 6.36 10.24 11.95
C ALA A 370 5.03 9.87 12.62
N SER A 371 5.09 9.09 13.69
CA SER A 371 3.91 8.57 14.40
C SER A 371 3.17 9.65 15.19
N ILE A 372 1.92 9.35 15.53
CA ILE A 372 1.16 10.12 16.54
C ILE A 372 1.85 10.09 17.92
N THR A 373 2.62 9.04 18.22
CA THR A 373 3.44 8.99 19.44
C THR A 373 4.68 9.85 19.25
N PRO A 374 4.98 10.78 20.18
CA PRO A 374 6.15 11.63 20.09
C PRO A 374 7.44 10.82 19.86
N ARG A 375 8.35 11.35 19.02
CA ARG A 375 9.68 10.79 18.72
C ARG A 375 9.71 9.43 18.03
N SER A 376 8.58 8.79 17.76
CA SER A 376 8.51 7.54 16.97
C SER A 376 8.52 7.85 15.48
N LYS A 377 9.40 7.19 14.73
CA LYS A 377 9.63 7.41 13.30
C LYS A 377 9.94 6.12 12.58
N LEU A 378 9.59 6.07 11.30
CA LEU A 378 9.94 5.01 10.36
C LEU A 378 10.41 5.64 9.06
N ASN A 379 11.53 5.16 8.53
CA ASN A 379 12.02 5.50 7.22
C ASN A 379 12.14 4.22 6.41
N LYS A 380 11.65 4.21 5.18
CA LYS A 380 11.74 3.04 4.29
C LYS A 380 12.16 3.48 2.90
N THR A 381 13.09 2.74 2.30
CA THR A 381 13.54 2.92 0.92
C THR A 381 13.43 1.60 0.19
N ASN A 382 12.76 1.60 -0.96
CA ASN A 382 12.61 0.45 -1.84
C ASN A 382 13.23 0.76 -3.19
N ILE A 383 14.04 -0.17 -3.70
CA ILE A 383 14.63 -0.10 -5.03
C ILE A 383 14.25 -1.38 -5.77
N THR A 384 13.57 -1.27 -6.90
CA THR A 384 13.17 -2.41 -7.72
C THR A 384 13.77 -2.31 -9.11
N LEU A 385 14.32 -3.40 -9.60
CA LEU A 385 14.79 -3.56 -10.97
C LEU A 385 14.24 -4.86 -11.52
N ARG A 386 13.62 -4.82 -12.72
CA ARG A 386 13.15 -6.00 -13.43
C ARG A 386 13.42 -5.87 -14.92
N ALA A 387 13.89 -6.95 -15.52
CA ALA A 387 14.08 -7.05 -16.95
C ALA A 387 13.50 -8.37 -17.46
N THR A 388 12.72 -8.29 -18.53
CA THR A 388 12.17 -9.47 -19.23
C THR A 388 12.55 -9.38 -20.69
N THR A 389 13.19 -10.40 -21.23
CA THR A 389 13.66 -10.41 -22.63
C THR A 389 13.57 -11.79 -23.25
N PHE A 390 13.51 -11.83 -24.59
CA PHE A 390 13.76 -13.04 -25.35
C PHE A 390 15.23 -13.09 -25.78
N LEU A 391 15.84 -14.26 -25.68
CA LEU A 391 17.26 -14.46 -26.02
C LEU A 391 17.48 -14.77 -27.51
N ASP A 392 16.41 -15.13 -28.23
CA ASP A 392 16.43 -15.51 -29.64
C ASP A 392 15.31 -14.78 -30.42
N GLU A 393 15.53 -14.61 -31.72
CA GLU A 393 14.56 -13.97 -32.63
C GLU A 393 13.27 -14.79 -32.79
N ALA A 394 13.34 -16.09 -32.54
CA ALA A 394 12.18 -17.00 -32.60
C ALA A 394 11.33 -16.97 -31.31
N GLU A 395 11.71 -16.13 -30.33
CA GLU A 395 11.02 -15.94 -29.04
C GLU A 395 10.81 -17.23 -28.23
N LYS A 396 11.67 -18.25 -28.48
CA LYS A 396 11.60 -19.54 -27.79
C LYS A 396 12.19 -19.51 -26.39
N TRP A 397 13.21 -18.69 -26.17
CA TRP A 397 13.87 -18.53 -24.88
C TRP A 397 13.51 -17.19 -24.26
N LYS A 398 12.82 -17.24 -23.15
CA LYS A 398 12.44 -16.05 -22.38
C LYS A 398 13.14 -16.06 -21.03
N VAL A 399 13.77 -14.94 -20.68
CA VAL A 399 14.34 -14.68 -19.34
C VAL A 399 13.55 -13.56 -18.67
N ASP A 400 13.22 -13.75 -17.40
CA ASP A 400 12.68 -12.71 -16.51
C ASP A 400 13.52 -12.68 -15.25
N ALA A 401 14.12 -11.56 -14.93
CA ALA A 401 14.96 -11.37 -13.76
C ALA A 401 14.54 -10.13 -13.00
N LYS A 402 14.43 -10.25 -11.67
CA LYS A 402 14.03 -9.17 -10.78
C LYS A 402 14.87 -9.16 -9.51
N VAL A 403 15.20 -7.97 -9.06
CA VAL A 403 15.78 -7.68 -7.75
C VAL A 403 15.00 -6.55 -7.10
N ASN A 404 14.60 -6.75 -5.86
CA ASN A 404 14.02 -5.71 -5.01
C ASN A 404 14.83 -5.61 -3.72
N TYR A 405 15.40 -4.45 -3.46
CA TYR A 405 16.12 -4.14 -2.24
C TYR A 405 15.29 -3.20 -1.38
N ILE A 406 15.19 -3.52 -0.10
CA ILE A 406 14.40 -2.80 0.88
C ILE A 406 15.29 -2.48 2.07
N ASN A 407 15.38 -1.20 2.41
CA ASN A 407 15.97 -0.74 3.65
C ASN A 407 14.87 -0.08 4.49
N GLN A 408 14.71 -0.55 5.72
CA GLN A 408 13.79 0.00 6.69
C GLN A 408 14.57 0.35 7.95
N ASN A 409 14.32 1.56 8.47
CA ASN A 409 14.92 2.05 9.69
C ASN A 409 13.84 2.65 10.59
N ALA A 410 13.67 2.10 11.77
CA ALA A 410 12.70 2.58 12.75
C ALA A 410 13.40 3.08 14.01
N HIS A 411 12.83 4.08 14.61
CA HIS A 411 13.32 4.70 15.83
C HIS A 411 12.16 4.93 16.80
N ASN A 412 12.32 4.52 18.05
CA ASN A 412 11.34 4.64 19.12
C ASN A 412 9.98 4.05 18.76
N ARG A 413 9.96 2.78 18.36
CA ARG A 413 8.69 2.06 18.22
C ARG A 413 7.96 2.01 19.54
N PRO A 414 6.64 2.32 19.57
CA PRO A 414 5.86 2.22 20.80
C PRO A 414 5.88 0.81 21.37
N ILE A 415 6.01 0.69 22.67
CA ILE A 415 5.92 -0.56 23.41
C ILE A 415 4.45 -0.89 23.65
N GLN A 416 4.08 -2.17 23.59
CA GLN A 416 2.71 -2.64 23.68
C GLN A 416 2.38 -3.38 24.97
N GLY A 417 1.11 -3.80 25.07
CA GLY A 417 0.59 -4.65 26.16
C GLY A 417 0.55 -3.95 27.49
N VAL A 418 0.64 -4.74 28.55
CA VAL A 418 0.65 -4.25 29.94
C VAL A 418 2.02 -3.76 30.42
N ASN A 419 2.98 -3.64 29.50
CA ASN A 419 4.32 -3.15 29.81
C ASN A 419 4.26 -1.77 30.47
N PRO A 420 4.99 -1.53 31.57
CA PRO A 420 5.05 -0.23 32.25
C PRO A 420 5.46 0.95 31.36
N SER A 421 6.25 0.69 30.33
CA SER A 421 6.70 1.69 29.36
C SER A 421 5.74 1.91 28.19
N ASN A 422 4.54 1.31 28.22
CA ASN A 422 3.52 1.55 27.20
C ASN A 422 2.85 2.91 27.44
N ALA A 423 3.19 3.88 26.59
CA ALA A 423 2.65 5.24 26.70
C ALA A 423 1.11 5.29 26.56
N PHE A 424 0.50 4.48 25.71
CA PHE A 424 -0.97 4.40 25.58
C PHE A 424 -1.61 3.94 26.88
N ASN A 425 -1.09 2.87 27.47
CA ASN A 425 -1.60 2.36 28.74
C ASN A 425 -1.47 3.39 29.86
N THR A 426 -0.33 4.06 29.95
CA THR A 426 -0.10 5.10 30.96
C THR A 426 -1.05 6.28 30.77
N ILE A 427 -1.19 6.82 29.56
CA ILE A 427 -2.03 7.99 29.27
C ILE A 427 -3.52 7.68 29.50
N TYR A 428 -4.01 6.50 29.10
CA TYR A 428 -5.41 6.13 29.28
C TYR A 428 -5.79 5.86 30.75
N ASN A 429 -4.83 5.41 31.54
CA ASN A 429 -5.03 5.15 32.97
C ASN A 429 -4.58 6.30 33.88
N LEU A 430 -4.07 7.40 33.33
CA LEU A 430 -3.65 8.56 34.13
C LEU A 430 -4.86 9.19 34.82
N PRO A 431 -4.78 9.44 36.14
CA PRO A 431 -5.85 10.14 36.88
C PRO A 431 -6.27 11.45 36.19
N ARG A 432 -7.58 11.67 36.09
CA ARG A 432 -8.14 12.78 35.30
C ARG A 432 -7.70 14.16 35.73
N SER A 433 -7.36 14.33 37.01
CA SER A 433 -6.86 15.63 37.55
C SER A 433 -5.34 15.82 37.46
N LEU A 434 -4.61 14.83 36.95
CA LEU A 434 -3.20 15.03 36.61
C LEU A 434 -3.08 15.58 35.19
N ASN A 435 -2.29 16.61 35.01
CA ASN A 435 -1.99 17.15 33.69
C ASN A 435 -0.70 16.51 33.17
N ILE A 436 -0.78 15.73 32.10
CA ILE A 436 0.40 15.06 31.55
C ILE A 436 1.51 16.05 31.16
N ARG A 437 1.19 17.29 30.78
CA ARG A 437 2.18 18.29 30.39
C ARG A 437 3.09 18.72 31.56
N GLU A 438 2.67 18.54 32.82
CA GLU A 438 3.52 18.81 33.99
C GLU A 438 4.72 17.87 34.09
N PHE A 439 4.67 16.74 33.37
CA PHE A 439 5.72 15.73 33.31
C PHE A 439 6.59 15.83 32.05
N GLU A 440 6.46 16.92 31.29
CA GLU A 440 7.28 17.16 30.09
C GLU A 440 8.75 17.48 30.47
N ASP A 441 8.97 18.12 31.60
CA ASP A 441 10.26 18.16 32.30
C ASP A 441 10.41 16.81 33.01
N ASP A 442 10.97 15.83 32.33
CA ASP A 442 10.84 14.41 32.62
C ASP A 442 11.93 13.87 33.58
N VAL A 443 12.95 14.67 33.94
CA VAL A 443 14.04 14.30 34.84
C VAL A 443 14.29 15.37 35.89
N ASP A 444 14.69 14.94 37.10
CA ASP A 444 15.16 15.80 38.16
C ASP A 444 16.63 16.24 37.94
N GLU A 445 17.17 17.05 38.87
CA GLU A 445 18.56 17.51 38.84
C GLU A 445 19.60 16.36 38.92
N GLN A 446 19.20 15.20 39.41
CA GLN A 446 20.01 14.01 39.52
C GLN A 446 19.87 13.09 38.30
N GLY A 447 18.98 13.42 37.36
CA GLY A 447 18.71 12.63 36.15
C GLY A 447 17.71 11.48 36.36
N ASN A 448 17.02 11.44 37.51
CA ASN A 448 15.96 10.44 37.71
C ASN A 448 14.65 10.89 37.09
N MET A 449 13.84 9.93 36.66
CA MET A 449 12.55 10.18 36.07
C MET A 449 11.59 10.87 37.06
N ILE A 450 11.00 11.97 36.63
CA ILE A 450 9.94 12.65 37.39
C ILE A 450 8.61 11.97 37.11
N TRP A 451 7.94 11.48 38.19
CA TRP A 451 6.63 10.86 38.09
C TRP A 451 5.87 11.00 39.43
N TYR A 452 4.55 11.10 39.36
CA TYR A 452 3.72 11.40 40.54
C TYR A 452 3.68 10.28 41.59
N ASP A 453 3.90 9.02 41.16
CA ASP A 453 3.89 7.84 42.04
C ASP A 453 5.00 6.85 41.65
N ALA A 454 6.25 7.26 41.83
CA ALA A 454 7.40 6.46 41.49
C ALA A 454 7.55 5.16 42.31
N SER A 455 6.98 5.12 43.53
CA SER A 455 7.15 4.02 44.48
C SER A 455 6.07 2.92 44.37
N LYS A 456 4.88 3.27 43.93
CA LYS A 456 3.72 2.38 43.89
C LYS A 456 3.23 2.03 42.49
N ASN A 457 3.56 2.85 41.52
CA ASN A 457 3.15 2.71 40.15
C ASN A 457 4.32 2.26 39.29
N PRO A 458 4.32 1.06 38.74
CA PRO A 458 5.40 0.63 37.84
C PRO A 458 5.38 1.37 36.51
N GLN A 459 4.30 2.11 36.18
CA GLN A 459 4.23 2.88 34.95
C GLN A 459 5.32 3.97 34.92
N GLU A 460 5.83 4.23 33.74
CA GLU A 460 6.85 5.25 33.50
C GLU A 460 6.24 6.49 32.86
N ASN A 461 6.82 7.65 33.12
CA ASN A 461 6.47 8.89 32.47
C ASN A 461 6.58 8.75 30.95
N PRO A 462 5.51 8.94 30.18
CA PRO A 462 5.51 8.78 28.73
C PRO A 462 6.52 9.67 27.99
N TYR A 463 6.79 10.90 28.49
CA TYR A 463 7.82 11.75 27.90
C TYR A 463 9.21 11.21 28.15
N TRP A 464 9.48 10.69 29.36
CA TRP A 464 10.74 10.03 29.71
C TRP A 464 10.94 8.77 28.83
N VAL A 465 9.92 7.93 28.70
CA VAL A 465 9.96 6.73 27.84
C VAL A 465 10.35 7.11 26.42
N THR A 466 9.70 8.09 25.81
CA THR A 466 9.99 8.48 24.43
C THR A 466 11.34 9.14 24.24
N ARG A 467 11.97 9.60 25.31
CA ARG A 467 13.25 10.34 25.31
C ARG A 467 14.42 9.49 25.73
N TYR A 468 14.26 8.67 26.76
CA TYR A 468 15.34 7.94 27.43
C TYR A 468 15.23 6.41 27.33
N ARG A 469 14.12 5.89 26.80
CA ARG A 469 14.00 4.47 26.42
C ARG A 469 13.95 4.34 24.91
N GLN A 470 15.12 4.43 24.30
CA GLN A 470 15.28 4.44 22.87
C GLN A 470 15.37 3.01 22.35
N ASN A 471 14.61 2.68 21.32
CA ASN A 471 14.78 1.46 20.55
C ASN A 471 14.97 1.83 19.07
N GLU A 472 15.84 1.09 18.41
CA GLU A 472 16.12 1.23 16.99
C GLU A 472 16.16 -0.14 16.35
N ASP A 473 15.59 -0.27 15.17
CA ASP A 473 15.78 -1.43 14.31
C ASP A 473 16.07 -1.00 12.87
N THR A 474 17.01 -1.71 12.27
CA THR A 474 17.33 -1.55 10.86
C THR A 474 17.18 -2.89 10.16
N ARG A 475 16.33 -2.94 9.14
CA ARG A 475 16.17 -4.12 8.28
C ARG A 475 16.64 -3.84 6.88
N ASN A 476 17.49 -4.73 6.39
CA ASN A 476 17.91 -4.79 5.00
C ASN A 476 17.38 -6.09 4.40
N ARG A 477 16.53 -6.02 3.38
CA ARG A 477 15.94 -7.18 2.71
C ARG A 477 16.24 -7.16 1.23
N LEU A 478 16.54 -8.31 0.68
CA LEU A 478 16.74 -8.56 -0.73
C LEU A 478 15.78 -9.66 -1.18
N LEU A 479 14.84 -9.30 -2.06
CA LEU A 479 14.00 -10.24 -2.77
C LEU A 479 14.50 -10.34 -4.20
N GLY A 480 14.88 -11.54 -4.63
CA GLY A 480 15.36 -11.80 -5.97
C GLY A 480 14.60 -12.94 -6.61
N ASN A 481 14.31 -12.85 -7.90
CA ASN A 481 13.86 -13.99 -8.67
C ASN A 481 14.40 -13.95 -10.10
N ILE A 482 14.57 -15.14 -10.65
CA ILE A 482 14.94 -15.34 -12.04
C ILE A 482 14.12 -16.51 -12.60
N SER A 483 13.59 -16.36 -13.81
CA SER A 483 13.00 -17.47 -14.54
C SER A 483 13.62 -17.57 -15.93
N LEU A 484 13.80 -18.82 -16.37
CA LEU A 484 14.21 -19.18 -17.71
C LEU A 484 13.14 -20.09 -18.29
N LYS A 485 12.46 -19.62 -19.32
CA LYS A 485 11.41 -20.36 -20.01
C LYS A 485 11.88 -20.71 -21.43
N TYR A 486 11.74 -21.99 -21.78
CA TYR A 486 11.98 -22.50 -23.13
C TYR A 486 10.70 -23.07 -23.71
N ALA A 487 10.25 -22.52 -24.83
CA ALA A 487 9.05 -22.92 -25.58
C ALA A 487 9.47 -23.42 -26.98
N PRO A 488 9.90 -24.68 -27.13
CA PRO A 488 10.28 -25.21 -28.44
C PRO A 488 9.14 -25.20 -29.46
N THR A 489 7.90 -25.33 -29.00
CA THR A 489 6.67 -25.31 -29.78
C THR A 489 5.59 -24.49 -29.06
N ASP A 490 4.52 -24.12 -29.78
CA ASP A 490 3.40 -23.36 -29.20
C ASP A 490 2.60 -24.14 -28.15
N TRP A 491 2.67 -25.47 -28.22
CA TRP A 491 1.93 -26.35 -27.34
C TRP A 491 2.73 -26.89 -26.14
N PHE A 492 4.07 -26.70 -26.09
CA PHE A 492 4.93 -27.22 -25.02
C PHE A 492 5.95 -26.20 -24.57
N ASP A 493 6.05 -26.02 -23.26
CA ASP A 493 7.06 -25.17 -22.64
C ASP A 493 7.62 -25.78 -21.35
N ILE A 494 8.86 -25.44 -21.06
CA ILE A 494 9.58 -25.75 -19.83
C ILE A 494 9.99 -24.44 -19.19
N GLU A 495 9.82 -24.34 -17.88
CA GLU A 495 10.25 -23.17 -17.10
C GLU A 495 11.03 -23.61 -15.87
N LEU A 496 12.19 -23.01 -15.69
CA LEU A 496 13.02 -23.09 -14.49
C LEU A 496 12.94 -21.76 -13.76
N ARG A 497 12.75 -21.80 -12.46
CA ARG A 497 12.74 -20.60 -11.60
C ARG A 497 13.64 -20.78 -10.42
N GLY A 498 14.31 -19.68 -10.04
CA GLY A 498 15.01 -19.52 -8.79
C GLY A 498 14.55 -18.24 -8.09
N GLY A 499 14.30 -18.32 -6.82
CA GLY A 499 13.94 -17.17 -6.00
C GLY A 499 14.67 -17.16 -4.69
N THR A 500 14.99 -15.99 -4.17
CA THR A 500 15.63 -15.79 -2.88
C THR A 500 14.90 -14.71 -2.09
N ASP A 501 14.74 -14.97 -0.80
CA ASP A 501 14.34 -14.01 0.21
C ASP A 501 15.41 -13.99 1.30
N TYR A 502 16.12 -12.89 1.39
CA TYR A 502 17.19 -12.69 2.36
C TYR A 502 16.96 -11.40 3.12
N TYR A 503 16.98 -11.45 4.45
CA TYR A 503 17.00 -10.22 5.23
C TYR A 503 17.85 -10.35 6.49
N THR A 504 18.38 -9.19 6.92
CA THR A 504 19.03 -9.01 8.21
C THR A 504 18.34 -7.88 8.95
N THR A 505 17.93 -8.14 10.19
CA THR A 505 17.38 -7.13 11.10
C THR A 505 18.36 -6.97 12.26
N THR A 506 18.92 -5.78 12.41
CA THR A 506 19.69 -5.38 13.60
C THR A 506 18.76 -4.57 14.49
N LYS A 507 18.82 -4.81 15.78
CA LYS A 507 18.01 -4.12 16.80
C LYS A 507 18.86 -3.73 17.98
N SER A 508 18.59 -2.55 18.53
CA SER A 508 19.20 -2.08 19.78
C SER A 508 18.15 -1.43 20.67
N GLU A 509 18.28 -1.61 21.96
CA GLU A 509 17.51 -0.91 22.97
C GLU A 509 18.49 -0.24 23.96
N LYS A 510 18.29 1.03 24.20
CA LYS A 510 19.06 1.85 25.14
C LYS A 510 18.14 2.50 26.13
N VAL A 511 18.16 2.04 27.36
CA VAL A 511 17.42 2.63 28.47
C VAL A 511 18.41 3.36 29.36
N TYR A 512 18.20 4.64 29.57
CA TYR A 512 19.02 5.44 30.45
C TYR A 512 18.74 5.09 31.93
N ALA A 513 19.71 5.30 32.81
CA ALA A 513 19.52 5.15 34.25
C ALA A 513 18.50 6.18 34.77
N GLY A 514 17.89 5.91 35.92
CA GLY A 514 16.95 6.78 36.58
C GLY A 514 15.47 6.49 36.34
N GLY A 515 15.14 5.51 35.47
CA GLY A 515 13.76 5.05 35.27
C GLY A 515 13.28 4.07 36.34
N ASN A 516 11.98 3.97 36.53
CA ASN A 516 11.37 3.09 37.55
C ASN A 516 11.63 1.61 37.29
N THR A 517 11.58 1.19 36.04
CA THR A 517 11.73 -0.21 35.65
C THR A 517 13.17 -0.63 35.40
N SER A 518 14.06 0.33 35.15
CA SER A 518 15.48 0.10 34.87
C SER A 518 16.34 1.18 35.56
N PRO A 519 16.43 1.20 36.91
CA PRO A 519 17.12 2.27 37.62
C PRO A 519 18.59 2.41 37.27
N ARG A 520 19.23 1.32 36.85
CA ARG A 520 20.66 1.28 36.44
C ARG A 520 20.87 1.48 34.96
N GLY A 521 19.79 1.62 34.19
CA GLY A 521 19.81 1.58 32.73
C GLY A 521 19.96 0.16 32.17
N LEU A 522 19.82 0.08 30.84
CA LEU A 522 19.94 -1.17 30.09
C LEU A 522 20.46 -0.85 28.69
N TYR A 523 21.32 -1.68 28.17
CA TYR A 523 21.67 -1.70 26.75
C TYR A 523 21.59 -3.12 26.22
N THR A 524 20.82 -3.30 25.15
CA THR A 524 20.74 -4.57 24.42
C THR A 524 20.94 -4.34 22.94
N GLU A 525 21.62 -5.28 22.31
CA GLU A 525 21.83 -5.29 20.88
C GLU A 525 21.64 -6.72 20.37
N GLY A 526 21.03 -6.85 19.20
CA GLY A 526 20.79 -8.14 18.58
C GLY A 526 20.76 -8.04 17.08
N SER A 527 21.04 -9.15 16.41
CA SER A 527 20.92 -9.28 14.96
C SER A 527 20.27 -10.60 14.63
N GLU A 528 19.36 -10.57 13.69
CA GLU A 528 18.67 -11.72 13.14
C GLU A 528 18.85 -11.75 11.64
N THR A 529 19.22 -12.91 11.10
CA THR A 529 19.37 -13.12 9.66
C THR A 529 18.48 -14.25 9.22
N PHE A 530 17.71 -14.02 8.20
CA PHE A 530 16.87 -15.01 7.54
C PHE A 530 17.29 -15.14 6.08
N TYR A 531 17.26 -16.37 5.57
CA TYR A 531 17.37 -16.62 4.13
C TYR A 531 16.57 -17.84 3.73
N GLU A 532 15.88 -17.73 2.59
CA GLU A 532 15.16 -18.82 1.94
C GLU A 532 15.42 -18.78 0.44
N ASN A 533 15.82 -19.92 -0.11
CA ASN A 533 16.02 -20.08 -1.55
C ASN A 533 15.01 -21.10 -2.08
N ASN A 534 14.29 -20.73 -3.11
CA ASN A 534 13.25 -21.53 -3.73
C ASN A 534 13.63 -21.82 -5.17
N PHE A 535 13.57 -23.08 -5.58
CA PHE A 535 13.78 -23.50 -6.95
C PHE A 535 12.57 -24.29 -7.41
N SER A 536 12.12 -24.05 -8.64
CA SER A 536 11.02 -24.79 -9.21
C SER A 536 11.26 -25.11 -10.69
N PHE A 537 10.68 -26.20 -11.12
CA PHE A 537 10.68 -26.67 -12.49
C PHE A 537 9.23 -26.94 -12.91
N LEU A 538 8.82 -26.45 -14.09
CA LEU A 538 7.50 -26.67 -14.65
C LEU A 538 7.65 -27.07 -16.12
N ALA A 539 7.02 -28.19 -16.52
CA ALA A 539 6.85 -28.58 -17.91
C ALA A 539 5.36 -28.56 -18.21
N THR A 540 4.92 -27.79 -19.18
CA THR A 540 3.51 -27.63 -19.52
C THR A 540 3.27 -28.00 -20.98
N ALA A 541 2.33 -28.92 -21.22
CA ALA A 541 1.78 -29.21 -22.53
C ALA A 541 0.33 -28.73 -22.61
N ARG A 542 -0.04 -28.03 -23.67
CA ARG A 542 -1.37 -27.46 -23.87
C ARG A 542 -1.87 -27.78 -25.29
N LYS A 543 -3.15 -27.96 -25.44
CA LYS A 543 -3.78 -28.10 -26.75
C LYS A 543 -5.17 -27.46 -26.71
N ASP A 544 -5.33 -26.45 -27.53
CA ASP A 544 -6.62 -25.84 -27.80
C ASP A 544 -7.38 -26.74 -28.83
N ASN A 545 -8.70 -26.89 -28.64
CA ASN A 545 -9.53 -27.74 -29.50
C ASN A 545 -9.06 -29.22 -29.60
N LEU A 546 -8.86 -29.85 -28.43
CA LEU A 546 -8.58 -31.29 -28.35
C LEU A 546 -9.75 -32.13 -28.89
N ILE A 547 -10.99 -31.66 -28.62
CA ILE A 547 -12.26 -32.08 -29.20
C ILE A 547 -13.01 -30.77 -29.48
N ASP A 548 -13.98 -30.74 -30.39
CA ASP A 548 -14.72 -29.51 -30.74
C ASP A 548 -15.12 -28.71 -29.46
N ARG A 549 -14.62 -27.49 -29.34
CA ARG A 549 -14.79 -26.56 -28.22
C ARG A 549 -14.17 -26.99 -26.88
N LEU A 550 -13.36 -28.03 -26.80
CA LEU A 550 -12.68 -28.49 -25.61
C LEU A 550 -11.16 -28.40 -25.79
N GLY A 551 -10.51 -27.49 -25.06
CA GLY A 551 -9.07 -27.40 -24.86
C GLY A 551 -8.62 -28.03 -23.54
N GLY A 552 -7.35 -28.37 -23.43
CA GLY A 552 -6.79 -28.93 -22.20
C GLY A 552 -5.30 -28.66 -22.06
N PHE A 553 -4.82 -28.81 -20.86
CA PHE A 553 -3.38 -28.73 -20.54
C PHE A 553 -3.01 -29.72 -19.44
N VAL A 554 -1.76 -30.13 -19.45
CA VAL A 554 -1.12 -30.92 -18.40
C VAL A 554 0.15 -30.20 -18.00
N THR A 555 0.36 -30.01 -16.69
CA THR A 555 1.60 -29.46 -16.15
C THR A 555 2.20 -30.48 -15.19
N PHE A 556 3.48 -30.74 -15.38
CA PHE A 556 4.31 -31.53 -14.49
C PHE A 556 5.41 -30.65 -13.91
N GLY A 557 5.65 -30.73 -12.59
CA GLY A 557 6.68 -29.90 -11.96
C GLY A 557 6.76 -30.05 -10.44
N GLY A 558 7.69 -29.34 -9.87
CA GLY A 558 7.94 -29.31 -8.43
C GLY A 558 8.94 -28.23 -8.05
#